data_e11f04aee56a317b843a6628ed999d6e
#
_entry.id   e11f04aee56a317b843a6628ed999d6e
#
_cell.length_a   1.000
_cell.length_b   1.000
_cell.length_c   1.000
_cell.angle_alpha   90.00
_cell.angle_beta   90.00
_cell.angle_gamma   90.00
#
_symmetry.space_group_name_H-M   'P 1'
#
loop_
_entity.id
_entity.type
_entity.pdbx_description
1 polymer ?
#
loop_
_entity_poly.entity_id
_entity_poly.type
_entity_poly.pdbx_seq_one_letter_code
_entity_poly.pdbx_strand_id
1 'polypeptide(L)'
;MAKIKDANISFKQLICLALYYGVATHLPDSYSLFGGKISNSIRVFLCKRIFKKCGKIRTINRKVVFGSGRNIEMGDDSGIGANTEIPSDTIIGKNVMLSRRCFVLHRNHEFSRIDIPIIEQGFKETKKLIIEDDCWIGLNSILTPGRHIKKGTIVGMGSVLTKDFPEYSIVGGNPAKLIKSRRPQTEAEKA
;
A
#
# COMPACT_ATOMS: atom_id res chain seq x y z
N MET A 1 -9.57 -23.95 -5.05
CA MET A 1 -10.03 -22.71 -4.35
C MET A 1 -9.60 -22.78 -2.90
N ALA A 2 -8.53 -22.07 -2.52
CA ALA A 2 -8.11 -21.97 -1.12
C ALA A 2 -9.16 -21.10 -0.41
N LYS A 3 -9.90 -21.70 0.54
CA LYS A 3 -10.78 -20.97 1.45
C LYS A 3 -9.94 -19.99 2.24
N ILE A 4 -10.01 -18.70 1.90
CA ILE A 4 -9.58 -17.64 2.79
C ILE A 4 -10.43 -17.80 4.05
N LYS A 5 -9.83 -18.27 5.14
CA LYS A 5 -10.45 -18.25 6.47
C LYS A 5 -10.55 -16.80 6.90
N ASP A 6 -11.55 -16.11 6.37
CA ASP A 6 -11.94 -14.78 6.83
C ASP A 6 -12.68 -14.94 8.15
N ALA A 7 -11.95 -14.73 9.24
CA ALA A 7 -12.57 -14.57 10.55
C ALA A 7 -13.66 -13.48 10.47
N ASN A 8 -14.79 -13.72 11.09
CA ASN A 8 -16.05 -13.00 11.05
C ASN A 8 -15.94 -11.46 10.83
N ILE A 9 -16.40 -11.01 9.65
CA ILE A 9 -16.66 -9.58 9.40
C ILE A 9 -17.87 -9.20 10.25
N SER A 10 -17.76 -8.16 11.09
CA SER A 10 -18.93 -7.64 11.77
C SER A 10 -19.91 -7.03 10.77
N PHE A 11 -21.21 -7.12 11.05
CA PHE A 11 -22.25 -6.52 10.21
C PHE A 11 -22.00 -5.02 9.94
N LYS A 12 -21.52 -4.30 10.95
CA LYS A 12 -21.14 -2.87 10.82
C LYS A 12 -19.99 -2.65 9.82
N GLN A 13 -18.97 -3.51 9.86
CA GLN A 13 -17.86 -3.44 8.89
C GLN A 13 -18.33 -3.75 7.48
N LEU A 14 -19.22 -4.73 7.31
CA LEU A 14 -19.79 -5.08 6.00
C LEU A 14 -20.56 -3.90 5.39
N ILE A 15 -21.40 -3.21 6.18
CA ILE A 15 -22.10 -1.99 5.74
C ILE A 15 -21.08 -0.91 5.33
N CYS A 16 -20.07 -0.64 6.16
CA CYS A 16 -19.04 0.35 5.84
C CYS A 16 -18.28 0.00 4.56
N LEU A 17 -17.98 -1.28 4.34
CA LEU A 17 -17.31 -1.75 3.14
C LEU A 17 -18.21 -1.59 1.88
N ALA A 18 -19.47 -1.92 1.98
CA ALA A 18 -20.46 -1.72 0.91
C ALA A 18 -20.61 -0.22 0.55
N LEU A 19 -20.72 0.65 1.56
CA LEU A 19 -20.78 2.11 1.36
C LEU A 19 -19.46 2.66 0.78
N TYR A 20 -18.32 2.11 1.20
CA TYR A 20 -17.04 2.52 0.67
C TYR A 20 -16.92 2.21 -0.83
N TYR A 21 -17.12 0.96 -1.23
CA TYR A 21 -16.96 0.55 -2.62
C TYR A 21 -18.13 0.99 -3.52
N GLY A 22 -19.35 1.00 -3.00
CA GLY A 22 -20.54 1.39 -3.78
C GLY A 22 -20.66 2.90 -4.01
N VAL A 23 -20.20 3.72 -3.06
CA VAL A 23 -20.41 5.17 -3.10
C VAL A 23 -19.11 5.95 -2.91
N ALA A 24 -18.44 5.81 -1.74
CA ALA A 24 -17.40 6.73 -1.33
C ALA A 24 -16.18 6.75 -2.24
N THR A 25 -15.82 5.61 -2.82
CA THR A 25 -14.69 5.48 -3.75
C THR A 25 -14.92 6.22 -5.08
N HIS A 26 -16.18 6.51 -5.43
CA HIS A 26 -16.57 7.21 -6.66
C HIS A 26 -16.73 8.74 -6.47
N LEU A 27 -16.77 9.20 -5.23
CA LEU A 27 -16.83 10.63 -4.91
C LEU A 27 -15.60 11.39 -5.46
N PRO A 28 -15.67 12.73 -5.59
CA PRO A 28 -14.57 13.56 -6.08
C PRO A 28 -13.23 13.27 -5.44
N ASP A 29 -12.14 13.53 -6.18
CA ASP A 29 -10.76 13.47 -5.68
C ASP A 29 -10.61 14.33 -4.42
N SER A 30 -9.82 13.87 -3.44
CA SER A 30 -9.62 14.55 -2.16
C SER A 30 -9.09 15.97 -2.28
N TYR A 31 -8.43 16.28 -3.37
CA TYR A 31 -7.88 17.61 -3.68
C TYR A 31 -8.74 18.41 -4.67
N SER A 32 -9.92 17.89 -5.05
CA SER A 32 -10.85 18.63 -5.89
C SER A 32 -11.36 19.89 -5.19
N LEU A 33 -11.44 21.00 -5.92
CA LEU A 33 -11.94 22.27 -5.40
C LEU A 33 -13.40 22.12 -4.88
N PHE A 34 -14.22 21.39 -5.61
CA PHE A 34 -15.62 21.15 -5.23
C PHE A 34 -15.75 19.77 -4.58
N GLY A 35 -16.09 19.76 -3.29
CA GLY A 35 -16.43 18.55 -2.54
C GLY A 35 -15.26 17.65 -2.14
N GLY A 36 -14.02 17.99 -2.48
CA GLY A 36 -12.85 17.14 -2.22
C GLY A 36 -12.62 16.86 -0.73
N LYS A 37 -12.70 17.88 0.11
CA LYS A 37 -12.54 17.72 1.57
C LYS A 37 -13.64 16.85 2.19
N ILE A 38 -14.89 17.04 1.76
CA ILE A 38 -16.04 16.25 2.25
C ILE A 38 -15.88 14.80 1.79
N SER A 39 -15.56 14.58 0.52
CA SER A 39 -15.32 13.24 -0.05
C SER A 39 -14.20 12.50 0.68
N ASN A 40 -13.10 13.19 1.01
CA ASN A 40 -12.02 12.63 1.81
C ASN A 40 -12.49 12.24 3.22
N SER A 41 -13.23 13.14 3.88
CA SER A 41 -13.74 12.89 5.23
C SER A 41 -14.65 11.67 5.29
N ILE A 42 -15.52 11.49 4.29
CA ILE A 42 -16.40 10.30 4.17
C ILE A 42 -15.55 9.04 4.02
N ARG A 43 -14.57 9.02 3.10
CA ARG A 43 -13.70 7.86 2.90
C ARG A 43 -12.90 7.52 4.15
N VAL A 44 -12.29 8.50 4.79
CA VAL A 44 -11.54 8.32 6.05
C VAL A 44 -12.44 7.78 7.17
N PHE A 45 -13.66 8.32 7.30
CA PHE A 45 -14.64 7.86 8.29
C PHE A 45 -14.99 6.37 8.10
N LEU A 46 -15.21 5.93 6.86
CA LEU A 46 -15.52 4.54 6.56
C LEU A 46 -14.29 3.64 6.79
N CYS A 47 -13.11 4.05 6.30
CA CYS A 47 -11.88 3.29 6.46
C CYS A 47 -11.51 3.08 7.93
N LYS A 48 -11.72 4.09 8.81
CA LYS A 48 -11.52 3.93 10.26
C LYS A 48 -12.40 2.87 10.91
N ARG A 49 -13.50 2.46 10.28
CA ARG A 49 -14.39 1.40 10.74
C ARG A 49 -14.12 0.05 10.09
N ILE A 50 -13.47 0.08 8.94
CA ILE A 50 -13.09 -1.12 8.18
C ILE A 50 -11.74 -1.65 8.65
N PHE A 51 -10.73 -0.78 8.78
CA PHE A 51 -9.36 -1.16 9.10
C PHE A 51 -9.22 -1.64 10.53
N LYS A 52 -8.28 -2.54 10.76
CA LYS A 52 -7.98 -3.12 12.08
C LYS A 52 -7.51 -2.06 13.07
N LYS A 53 -6.64 -1.14 12.63
CA LYS A 53 -6.08 -0.07 13.45
C LYS A 53 -5.84 1.18 12.61
N CYS A 54 -6.27 2.31 13.10
CA CYS A 54 -6.07 3.59 12.45
C CYS A 54 -5.66 4.67 13.44
N GLY A 55 -4.65 5.43 13.03
CA GLY A 55 -4.35 6.73 13.62
C GLY A 55 -5.20 7.86 12.99
N LYS A 56 -4.67 9.07 13.01
CA LYS A 56 -5.24 10.24 12.33
C LYS A 56 -4.87 10.18 10.84
N ILE A 57 -5.66 9.46 10.04
CA ILE A 57 -5.45 9.34 8.59
C ILE A 57 -5.58 10.70 7.93
N ARG A 58 -4.60 11.11 7.11
CA ARG A 58 -4.61 12.35 6.34
C ARG A 58 -5.51 12.25 5.12
N THR A 59 -5.35 11.21 4.33
CA THR A 59 -6.05 11.07 3.05
C THR A 59 -6.28 9.61 2.68
N ILE A 60 -7.53 9.31 2.28
CA ILE A 60 -7.86 8.15 1.45
C ILE A 60 -8.51 8.72 0.19
N ASN A 61 -7.79 8.64 -0.93
CA ASN A 61 -8.28 9.26 -2.16
C ASN A 61 -9.29 8.35 -2.89
N ARG A 62 -9.83 8.83 -4.01
CA ARG A 62 -10.81 8.09 -4.81
C ARG A 62 -10.20 6.82 -5.41
N LYS A 63 -11.05 5.80 -5.63
CA LYS A 63 -10.66 4.55 -6.28
C LYS A 63 -9.45 3.85 -5.66
N VAL A 64 -9.28 3.96 -4.35
CA VAL A 64 -8.33 3.13 -3.61
C VAL A 64 -8.98 1.77 -3.37
N VAL A 65 -8.26 0.70 -3.73
CA VAL A 65 -8.69 -0.69 -3.58
C VAL A 65 -7.81 -1.38 -2.54
N PHE A 66 -8.44 -2.00 -1.55
CA PHE A 66 -7.75 -2.67 -0.44
C PHE A 66 -8.45 -3.99 -0.03
N GLY A 67 -9.28 -4.54 -0.90
CA GLY A 67 -10.05 -5.75 -0.61
C GLY A 67 -10.94 -5.58 0.62
N SER A 68 -10.88 -6.51 1.58
CA SER A 68 -11.65 -6.41 2.83
C SER A 68 -11.10 -5.35 3.80
N GLY A 69 -9.83 -4.98 3.70
CA GLY A 69 -9.16 -4.00 4.55
C GLY A 69 -9.07 -4.31 6.04
N ARG A 70 -9.60 -5.45 6.50
CA ARG A 70 -9.78 -5.78 7.93
C ARG A 70 -8.49 -5.97 8.72
N ASN A 71 -7.42 -6.28 8.04
CA ASN A 71 -6.12 -6.49 8.66
C ASN A 71 -5.15 -5.33 8.37
N ILE A 72 -5.65 -4.24 7.77
CA ILE A 72 -4.86 -3.04 7.53
C ILE A 72 -4.64 -2.30 8.84
N GLU A 73 -3.39 -1.91 9.06
CA GLU A 73 -3.00 -0.97 10.10
C GLU A 73 -2.42 0.27 9.44
N MET A 74 -2.87 1.47 9.85
CA MET A 74 -2.43 2.74 9.24
C MET A 74 -2.17 3.79 10.31
N GLY A 75 -0.94 4.31 10.32
CA GLY A 75 -0.46 5.32 11.27
C GLY A 75 -0.93 6.73 10.98
N ASP A 76 -0.57 7.65 11.89
CA ASP A 76 -0.94 9.05 11.81
C ASP A 76 -0.34 9.75 10.59
N ASP A 77 -1.05 10.74 10.09
CA ASP A 77 -0.65 11.64 9.00
C ASP A 77 -0.25 10.94 7.69
N SER A 78 -0.65 9.68 7.53
CA SER A 78 -0.42 8.90 6.32
C SER A 78 -1.57 9.03 5.33
N GLY A 79 -1.25 8.88 4.04
CA GLY A 79 -2.21 9.02 2.97
C GLY A 79 -2.01 8.05 1.82
N ILE A 80 -3.13 7.65 1.19
CA ILE A 80 -3.17 6.78 0.02
C ILE A 80 -3.74 7.57 -1.17
N GLY A 81 -2.95 7.66 -2.23
CA GLY A 81 -3.29 8.36 -3.47
C GLY A 81 -4.34 7.64 -4.30
N ALA A 82 -4.94 8.38 -5.24
CA ALA A 82 -6.02 7.87 -6.08
C ALA A 82 -5.60 6.70 -6.98
N ASN A 83 -6.54 5.78 -7.25
CA ASN A 83 -6.34 4.62 -8.11
C ASN A 83 -5.19 3.71 -7.64
N THR A 84 -4.96 3.63 -6.35
CA THR A 84 -3.93 2.79 -5.73
C THR A 84 -4.57 1.50 -5.23
N GLU A 85 -3.87 0.39 -5.41
CA GLU A 85 -4.29 -0.92 -4.93
C GLU A 85 -3.26 -1.50 -3.97
N ILE A 86 -3.73 -1.93 -2.79
CA ILE A 86 -2.90 -2.52 -1.74
C ILE A 86 -3.54 -3.80 -1.18
N PRO A 87 -2.75 -4.75 -0.66
CA PRO A 87 -3.25 -5.93 0.05
C PRO A 87 -4.10 -5.57 1.29
N SER A 88 -5.07 -6.43 1.60
CA SER A 88 -6.01 -6.26 2.71
C SER A 88 -5.40 -6.39 4.11
N ASP A 89 -4.12 -6.69 4.20
CA ASP A 89 -3.35 -6.90 5.43
C ASP A 89 -2.10 -6.02 5.52
N THR A 90 -2.07 -4.95 4.72
CA THR A 90 -0.96 -3.99 4.65
C THR A 90 -0.78 -3.26 5.98
N ILE A 91 0.48 -3.06 6.38
CA ILE A 91 0.86 -2.22 7.52
C ILE A 91 1.50 -0.94 6.97
N ILE A 92 0.93 0.21 7.32
CA ILE A 92 1.40 1.55 6.94
C ILE A 92 1.74 2.32 8.21
N GLY A 93 2.97 2.78 8.33
CA GLY A 93 3.47 3.60 9.43
C GLY A 93 2.91 5.01 9.44
N LYS A 94 3.57 5.91 10.17
CA LYS A 94 3.23 7.34 10.25
C LYS A 94 3.92 8.13 9.14
N ASN A 95 3.29 9.26 8.73
CA ASN A 95 3.84 10.18 7.74
C ASN A 95 4.15 9.51 6.38
N VAL A 96 3.42 8.47 6.01
CA VAL A 96 3.62 7.76 4.75
C VAL A 96 2.84 8.45 3.63
N MET A 97 3.52 8.74 2.54
CA MET A 97 2.92 9.25 1.31
C MET A 97 2.91 8.15 0.25
N LEU A 98 1.78 7.49 0.06
CA LEU A 98 1.57 6.56 -1.03
C LEU A 98 0.90 7.32 -2.18
N SER A 99 1.63 7.54 -3.25
CA SER A 99 1.18 8.36 -4.39
C SER A 99 0.08 7.66 -5.19
N ARG A 100 -0.40 8.34 -6.22
CA ARG A 100 -1.45 7.82 -7.12
C ARG A 100 -0.96 6.63 -7.94
N ARG A 101 -1.89 5.72 -8.29
CA ARG A 101 -1.65 4.58 -9.20
C ARG A 101 -0.50 3.68 -8.75
N CYS A 102 -0.27 3.58 -7.45
CA CYS A 102 0.63 2.54 -6.94
C CYS A 102 -0.12 1.21 -6.95
N PHE A 103 0.56 0.18 -7.40
CA PHE A 103 0.02 -1.17 -7.43
C PHE A 103 0.89 -2.12 -6.62
N VAL A 104 0.27 -2.83 -5.70
CA VAL A 104 0.96 -3.84 -4.90
C VAL A 104 0.39 -5.21 -5.22
N LEU A 105 1.22 -6.06 -5.79
CA LEU A 105 0.81 -7.42 -6.12
C LEU A 105 0.50 -8.20 -4.84
N HIS A 106 -0.68 -8.80 -4.76
CA HIS A 106 -1.14 -9.52 -3.56
C HIS A 106 -0.38 -10.82 -3.32
N ARG A 107 -0.13 -11.58 -4.39
CA ARG A 107 0.52 -12.89 -4.34
C ARG A 107 1.13 -13.25 -5.68
N ASN A 108 2.04 -14.19 -5.68
CA ASN A 108 2.67 -14.71 -6.88
C ASN A 108 2.33 -16.19 -7.05
N HIS A 109 2.26 -16.67 -8.28
CA HIS A 109 2.15 -18.09 -8.55
C HIS A 109 3.43 -18.83 -8.16
N GLU A 110 3.29 -20.09 -7.75
CA GLU A 110 4.41 -21.02 -7.70
C GLU A 110 4.77 -21.42 -9.13
N PHE A 111 6.06 -21.47 -9.42
CA PHE A 111 6.58 -21.77 -10.77
C PHE A 111 7.91 -22.55 -10.77
N SER A 112 8.28 -23.14 -9.63
CA SER A 112 9.56 -23.84 -9.46
C SER A 112 9.62 -25.15 -10.25
N ARG A 113 8.49 -25.80 -10.50
CA ARG A 113 8.39 -27.03 -11.26
C ARG A 113 8.23 -26.73 -12.74
N ILE A 114 8.88 -27.55 -13.58
CA ILE A 114 8.82 -27.44 -15.06
C ILE A 114 8.06 -28.61 -15.71
N ASP A 115 7.67 -29.59 -14.91
CA ASP A 115 6.98 -30.81 -15.35
C ASP A 115 5.45 -30.69 -15.30
N ILE A 116 4.91 -29.63 -14.70
CA ILE A 116 3.49 -29.30 -14.69
C ILE A 116 3.26 -27.82 -15.02
N PRO A 117 2.11 -27.44 -15.59
CA PRO A 117 1.76 -26.04 -15.89
C PRO A 117 1.79 -25.15 -14.64
N ILE A 118 2.21 -23.88 -14.81
CA ILE A 118 2.29 -22.90 -13.71
C ILE A 118 0.94 -22.75 -13.00
N ILE A 119 -0.17 -22.76 -13.74
CA ILE A 119 -1.52 -22.61 -13.18
C ILE A 119 -1.90 -23.72 -12.21
N GLU A 120 -1.28 -24.90 -12.35
CA GLU A 120 -1.54 -26.07 -11.49
C GLU A 120 -0.66 -26.08 -10.23
N GLN A 121 0.39 -25.28 -10.17
CA GLN A 121 1.33 -25.23 -9.05
C GLN A 121 0.82 -24.43 -7.86
N GLY A 122 -0.27 -23.67 -8.01
CA GLY A 122 -0.85 -22.85 -6.94
C GLY A 122 -0.12 -21.53 -6.71
N PHE A 123 0.00 -21.10 -5.46
CA PHE A 123 0.55 -19.80 -5.10
C PHE A 123 1.68 -19.94 -4.08
N LYS A 124 2.68 -19.07 -4.21
CA LYS A 124 3.73 -18.90 -3.20
C LYS A 124 3.16 -18.36 -1.91
N GLU A 125 3.77 -18.73 -0.79
CA GLU A 125 3.49 -18.10 0.48
C GLU A 125 3.78 -16.59 0.39
N THR A 126 2.82 -15.78 0.82
CA THR A 126 2.95 -14.32 0.76
C THR A 126 3.19 -13.73 2.15
N LYS A 127 4.18 -12.84 2.23
CA LYS A 127 4.38 -11.97 3.40
C LYS A 127 3.57 -10.69 3.21
N LYS A 128 3.21 -10.05 4.31
CA LYS A 128 2.51 -8.75 4.30
C LYS A 128 3.37 -7.66 3.67
N LEU A 129 2.71 -6.69 3.05
CA LEU A 129 3.35 -5.42 2.75
C LEU A 129 3.50 -4.62 4.05
N ILE A 130 4.71 -4.17 4.34
CA ILE A 130 5.02 -3.27 5.45
C ILE A 130 5.68 -2.03 4.89
N ILE A 131 5.11 -0.86 5.20
CA ILE A 131 5.69 0.45 4.90
C ILE A 131 5.90 1.15 6.23
N GLU A 132 7.16 1.32 6.62
CA GLU A 132 7.51 1.99 7.86
C GLU A 132 7.29 3.51 7.78
N ASP A 133 7.61 4.23 8.86
CA ASP A 133 7.40 5.67 8.99
C ASP A 133 8.21 6.49 7.98
N ASP A 134 7.70 7.66 7.62
CA ASP A 134 8.38 8.68 6.79
C ASP A 134 8.77 8.15 5.39
N CYS A 135 7.97 7.27 4.80
CA CYS A 135 8.21 6.74 3.46
C CYS A 135 7.40 7.50 2.40
N TRP A 136 8.01 7.66 1.24
CA TRP A 136 7.34 8.19 0.05
C TRP A 136 7.42 7.20 -1.10
N ILE A 137 6.25 6.69 -1.52
CA ILE A 137 6.12 5.81 -2.68
C ILE A 137 5.63 6.66 -3.85
N GLY A 138 6.49 6.79 -4.85
CA GLY A 138 6.26 7.62 -6.03
C GLY A 138 5.12 7.13 -6.92
N LEU A 139 4.62 8.03 -7.76
CA LEU A 139 3.53 7.79 -8.72
C LEU A 139 3.81 6.57 -9.62
N ASN A 140 2.80 5.76 -9.92
CA ASN A 140 2.88 4.59 -10.79
C ASN A 140 3.93 3.54 -10.36
N SER A 141 4.28 3.47 -9.09
CA SER A 141 5.18 2.42 -8.60
C SER A 141 4.46 1.08 -8.47
N ILE A 142 5.18 0.01 -8.77
CA ILE A 142 4.72 -1.38 -8.62
C ILE A 142 5.59 -2.07 -7.57
N LEU A 143 4.95 -2.73 -6.61
CA LEU A 143 5.62 -3.48 -5.57
C LEU A 143 5.27 -4.97 -5.69
N THR A 144 6.29 -5.82 -5.71
CA THR A 144 6.07 -7.27 -5.65
C THR A 144 5.59 -7.70 -4.25
N PRO A 145 4.99 -8.89 -4.09
CA PRO A 145 4.43 -9.31 -2.80
C PRO A 145 5.47 -9.32 -1.68
N GLY A 146 5.03 -9.01 -0.46
CA GLY A 146 5.83 -9.15 0.75
C GLY A 146 6.97 -8.15 0.90
N ARG A 147 6.86 -6.97 0.28
CA ARG A 147 7.88 -5.92 0.44
C ARG A 147 7.86 -5.31 1.84
N HIS A 148 9.05 -5.04 2.35
CA HIS A 148 9.26 -4.28 3.57
C HIS A 148 10.01 -2.99 3.23
N ILE A 149 9.24 -1.91 3.13
CA ILE A 149 9.78 -0.57 2.86
C ILE A 149 10.20 0.04 4.19
N LYS A 150 11.50 0.10 4.41
CA LYS A 150 12.07 0.56 5.67
C LYS A 150 11.98 2.08 5.82
N LYS A 151 12.03 2.52 7.07
CA LYS A 151 11.87 3.92 7.48
C LYS A 151 12.63 4.90 6.58
N GLY A 152 11.99 6.00 6.25
CA GLY A 152 12.57 7.10 5.50
C GLY A 152 12.88 6.78 4.03
N THR A 153 12.41 5.66 3.49
CA THR A 153 12.68 5.27 2.10
C THR A 153 11.85 6.09 1.12
N ILE A 154 12.48 6.51 0.03
CA ILE A 154 11.82 7.11 -1.13
C ILE A 154 11.90 6.14 -2.30
N VAL A 155 10.75 5.77 -2.84
CA VAL A 155 10.62 5.01 -4.09
C VAL A 155 10.30 5.99 -5.21
N GLY A 156 11.19 6.11 -6.19
CA GLY A 156 11.00 6.98 -7.35
C GLY A 156 9.77 6.57 -8.16
N MET A 157 9.17 7.55 -8.85
CA MET A 157 8.00 7.29 -9.71
C MET A 157 8.29 6.23 -10.78
N GLY A 158 7.29 5.42 -11.14
CA GLY A 158 7.41 4.39 -12.17
C GLY A 158 8.33 3.22 -11.82
N SER A 159 8.74 3.09 -10.57
CA SER A 159 9.66 2.02 -10.14
C SER A 159 8.96 0.69 -9.95
N VAL A 160 9.68 -0.40 -10.22
CA VAL A 160 9.25 -1.78 -9.91
C VAL A 160 10.12 -2.34 -8.79
N LEU A 161 9.56 -2.37 -7.58
CA LEU A 161 10.25 -2.83 -6.38
C LEU A 161 10.15 -4.35 -6.26
N THR A 162 11.26 -5.04 -6.51
CA THR A 162 11.35 -6.50 -6.49
C THR A 162 12.08 -7.04 -5.26
N LYS A 163 12.74 -6.18 -4.49
CA LYS A 163 13.48 -6.50 -3.26
C LYS A 163 13.38 -5.35 -2.27
N ASP A 164 13.77 -5.61 -1.03
CA ASP A 164 13.82 -4.61 0.03
C ASP A 164 15.17 -3.89 0.03
N PHE A 165 15.19 -2.68 0.60
CA PHE A 165 16.37 -1.83 0.69
C PHE A 165 16.60 -1.37 2.13
N PRO A 166 17.80 -0.92 2.49
CA PRO A 166 18.07 -0.32 3.81
C PRO A 166 17.16 0.90 4.07
N GLU A 167 17.03 1.26 5.33
CA GLU A 167 16.32 2.49 5.70
C GLU A 167 17.00 3.75 5.09
N TYR A 168 16.19 4.80 4.89
CA TYR A 168 16.62 6.06 4.28
C TYR A 168 17.16 5.93 2.84
N SER A 169 16.84 4.86 2.15
CA SER A 169 17.21 4.68 0.74
C SER A 169 16.36 5.56 -0.18
N ILE A 170 16.98 6.06 -1.25
CA ILE A 170 16.30 6.54 -2.45
C ILE A 170 16.53 5.49 -3.52
N VAL A 171 15.44 4.90 -4.00
CA VAL A 171 15.47 3.79 -4.97
C VAL A 171 14.63 4.14 -6.20
N GLY A 172 14.96 3.57 -7.35
CA GLY A 172 14.23 3.82 -8.58
C GLY A 172 14.58 2.87 -9.70
N GLY A 173 13.74 2.85 -10.73
CA GLY A 173 13.94 2.04 -11.94
C GLY A 173 13.13 0.74 -11.98
N ASN A 174 13.31 -0.01 -13.06
CA ASN A 174 12.68 -1.33 -13.29
C ASN A 174 13.73 -2.35 -13.76
N PRO A 175 14.13 -3.33 -12.92
CA PRO A 175 13.85 -3.42 -11.49
C PRO A 175 14.52 -2.28 -10.70
N ALA A 176 13.92 -1.90 -9.57
CA ALA A 176 14.43 -0.80 -8.75
C ALA A 176 15.82 -1.11 -8.19
N LYS A 177 16.69 -0.10 -8.24
CA LYS A 177 18.05 -0.11 -7.70
C LYS A 177 18.22 1.03 -6.70
N LEU A 178 19.19 0.88 -5.79
CA LEU A 178 19.59 1.96 -4.89
C LEU A 178 20.24 3.08 -5.72
N ILE A 179 19.70 4.29 -5.61
CA ILE A 179 20.26 5.51 -6.23
C ILE A 179 21.23 6.17 -5.25
N LYS A 180 20.77 6.42 -4.02
CA LYS A 180 21.57 6.98 -2.94
C LYS A 180 20.89 6.81 -1.57
N SER A 181 21.63 7.08 -0.50
CA SER A 181 21.10 7.22 0.85
C SER A 181 20.64 8.66 1.09
N ARG A 182 19.59 8.85 1.91
CA ARG A 182 19.19 10.15 2.48
C ARG A 182 20.04 10.52 3.70
N ARG A 183 20.75 9.56 4.28
CA ARG A 183 21.67 9.86 5.39
C ARG A 183 22.79 10.75 4.89
N PRO A 184 23.21 11.78 5.65
CA PRO A 184 24.40 12.53 5.33
C PRO A 184 25.59 11.59 5.19
N GLN A 185 26.40 11.77 4.16
CA GLN A 185 27.69 11.08 4.07
C GLN A 185 28.60 11.60 5.19
N THR A 186 29.19 10.71 5.94
CA THR A 186 30.25 11.06 6.90
C THR A 186 31.49 11.54 6.15
N GLU A 187 32.28 12.42 6.76
CA GLU A 187 33.50 12.95 6.10
C GLU A 187 34.46 11.82 5.66
N ALA A 188 34.46 10.69 6.38
CA ALA A 188 35.23 9.50 6.03
C ALA A 188 34.77 8.78 4.73
N GLU A 189 33.53 9.00 4.27
CA GLU A 189 32.99 8.42 3.02
C GLU A 189 33.17 9.35 1.81
N LYS A 190 33.71 10.57 2.03
CA LYS A 190 33.99 11.57 0.99
C LYS A 190 35.45 11.57 0.55
N ALA A 191 36.32 10.87 1.24
CA ALA A 191 37.74 10.70 0.93
C ALA A 191 37.98 9.40 0.17
#